data_c1757d3a58743b95ab46ce85005b4f70
#
_entry.id   c1757d3a58743b95ab46ce85005b4f70
#
_cell.length_a   1.000
_cell.length_b   1.000
_cell.length_c   1.000
_cell.angle_alpha   90.00
_cell.angle_beta   90.00
_cell.angle_gamma   90.00
#
_symmetry.space_group_name_H-M   'P 1'
#
loop_
_entity.id
_entity.type
_entity.pdbx_description
1 polymer ?
#
loop_
_entity_poly.entity_id
_entity_poly.type
_entity_poly.pdbx_seq_one_letter_code
_entity_poly.pdbx_strand_id
1 'polypeptide(L)'
;MSNEVVLYEKKDSGVALVSLNRPDRLNAITGELTARLKEKIDDACKDDDVKVIVLTGSGRGFSAGADMDSLSDISANNREDNPDQPEDRNYETNGLAEWDGTYSYFPSVPKPIIAAINGPAAGVGLIMSLYCDMRVASEDAVFSTAFSKRGLIAEWGVGWILPRIIGIAHTMDIMMTARKFDAKEAERIGLINRCFPAASFMEDVLTYAEDIAQNVSPRSVQIMKRQIYTALGEDIKTNLESSMEEMVKSFGSEDFKEGVKHFIEKRPAKFTGK
;
A
#
# COMPACT_ATOMS: atom_id res chain seq x y z
N MET A 1 10.21 -25.21 -5.54
CA MET A 1 9.93 -23.82 -5.18
C MET A 1 9.13 -23.24 -6.35
N SER A 2 8.07 -22.50 -6.08
CA SER A 2 7.27 -21.85 -7.15
C SER A 2 8.18 -20.90 -7.94
N ASN A 3 8.10 -20.96 -9.27
CA ASN A 3 8.80 -20.02 -10.16
C ASN A 3 8.07 -18.64 -10.25
N GLU A 4 7.01 -18.45 -9.49
CA GLU A 4 6.23 -17.23 -9.50
C GLU A 4 6.99 -16.10 -8.82
N VAL A 5 7.08 -14.95 -9.49
CA VAL A 5 7.76 -13.75 -8.97
C VAL A 5 6.91 -12.94 -7.98
N VAL A 6 5.61 -13.27 -7.87
CA VAL A 6 4.68 -12.77 -6.84
C VAL A 6 3.83 -13.93 -6.36
N LEU A 7 3.82 -14.17 -5.05
CA LEU A 7 2.98 -15.17 -4.41
C LEU A 7 1.69 -14.55 -3.89
N TYR A 8 0.63 -15.33 -3.90
CA TYR A 8 -0.69 -14.96 -3.37
C TYR A 8 -1.21 -16.07 -2.45
N GLU A 9 -1.62 -15.70 -1.25
CA GLU A 9 -2.23 -16.61 -0.29
C GLU A 9 -3.46 -15.94 0.32
N LYS A 10 -4.64 -16.54 0.17
CA LYS A 10 -5.85 -16.12 0.87
C LYS A 10 -5.95 -16.84 2.21
N LYS A 11 -6.08 -16.07 3.29
CA LYS A 11 -6.32 -16.59 4.65
C LYS A 11 -7.82 -16.69 4.91
N ASP A 12 -8.23 -17.64 5.73
CA ASP A 12 -9.64 -17.82 6.15
C ASP A 12 -10.17 -16.58 6.91
N SER A 13 -9.28 -15.78 7.46
CA SER A 13 -9.58 -14.53 8.16
C SER A 13 -10.05 -13.37 7.25
N GLY A 14 -10.00 -13.55 5.92
CA GLY A 14 -10.30 -12.49 4.95
C GLY A 14 -9.12 -11.60 4.60
N VAL A 15 -7.89 -12.02 4.92
CA VAL A 15 -6.65 -11.36 4.55
C VAL A 15 -6.06 -12.02 3.29
N ALA A 16 -5.75 -11.23 2.26
CA ALA A 16 -4.93 -11.65 1.14
C ALA A 16 -3.46 -11.25 1.39
N LEU A 17 -2.58 -12.22 1.50
CA LEU A 17 -1.14 -12.00 1.61
C LEU A 17 -0.52 -12.07 0.21
N VAL A 18 0.01 -10.93 -0.25
CA VAL A 18 0.71 -10.78 -1.53
C VAL A 18 2.19 -10.58 -1.24
N SER A 19 3.04 -11.47 -1.75
CA SER A 19 4.48 -11.44 -1.47
C SER A 19 5.29 -11.28 -2.75
N LEU A 20 6.12 -10.23 -2.82
CA LEU A 20 7.14 -10.10 -3.85
C LEU A 20 8.12 -11.25 -3.69
N ASN A 21 8.37 -12.05 -4.74
CA ASN A 21 9.09 -13.31 -4.59
C ASN A 21 10.29 -13.45 -5.54
N ARG A 22 11.25 -12.56 -5.34
CA ARG A 22 12.62 -12.64 -5.92
C ARG A 22 13.66 -12.48 -4.79
N PRO A 23 13.64 -13.36 -3.75
CA PRO A 23 14.42 -13.16 -2.52
C PRO A 23 15.93 -13.08 -2.77
N ASP A 24 16.45 -13.80 -3.75
CA ASP A 24 17.87 -13.79 -4.14
C ASP A 24 18.33 -12.43 -4.71
N ARG A 25 17.39 -11.63 -5.21
CA ARG A 25 17.59 -10.27 -5.73
C ARG A 25 16.97 -9.21 -4.81
N LEU A 26 16.70 -9.54 -3.53
CA LEU A 26 16.01 -8.66 -2.58
C LEU A 26 14.71 -8.06 -3.17
N ASN A 27 13.97 -8.86 -3.90
CA ASN A 27 12.71 -8.48 -4.53
C ASN A 27 12.83 -7.24 -5.43
N ALA A 28 13.95 -7.15 -6.17
CA ALA A 28 14.16 -6.08 -7.15
C ALA A 28 13.05 -6.12 -8.21
N ILE A 29 12.55 -4.92 -8.54
CA ILE A 29 11.38 -4.72 -9.40
C ILE A 29 11.77 -4.88 -10.87
N THR A 30 11.03 -5.75 -11.58
CA THR A 30 11.07 -5.93 -13.03
C THR A 30 9.68 -5.68 -13.60
N GLY A 31 9.56 -5.51 -14.92
CA GLY A 31 8.26 -5.42 -15.60
C GLY A 31 7.37 -6.63 -15.32
N GLU A 32 7.94 -7.85 -15.31
CA GLU A 32 7.19 -9.07 -14.97
C GLU A 32 6.64 -9.02 -13.56
N LEU A 33 7.48 -8.65 -12.57
CA LEU A 33 7.03 -8.55 -11.17
C LEU A 33 5.91 -7.51 -11.03
N THR A 34 6.03 -6.36 -11.70
CA THR A 34 5.00 -5.30 -11.68
C THR A 34 3.68 -5.81 -12.26
N ALA A 35 3.72 -6.48 -13.41
CA ALA A 35 2.52 -7.03 -14.05
C ALA A 35 1.85 -8.12 -13.17
N ARG A 36 2.65 -9.01 -12.57
CA ARG A 36 2.12 -10.06 -11.67
C ARG A 36 1.58 -9.47 -10.36
N LEU A 37 2.22 -8.44 -9.81
CA LEU A 37 1.70 -7.75 -8.63
C LEU A 37 0.31 -7.17 -8.92
N LYS A 38 0.15 -6.48 -10.05
CA LYS A 38 -1.15 -5.94 -10.46
C LYS A 38 -2.20 -7.04 -10.58
N GLU A 39 -1.88 -8.15 -11.26
CA GLU A 39 -2.78 -9.31 -11.39
C GLU A 39 -3.24 -9.81 -10.00
N LYS A 40 -2.33 -9.99 -9.04
CA LYS A 40 -2.69 -10.49 -7.71
C LYS A 40 -3.50 -9.49 -6.88
N ILE A 41 -3.27 -8.19 -7.04
CA ILE A 41 -4.11 -7.15 -6.44
C ILE A 41 -5.52 -7.16 -7.07
N ASP A 42 -5.61 -7.28 -8.40
CA ASP A 42 -6.90 -7.37 -9.10
C ASP A 42 -7.68 -8.63 -8.67
N ASP A 43 -7.01 -9.77 -8.51
CA ASP A 43 -7.63 -11.01 -7.99
C ASP A 43 -8.18 -10.79 -6.57
N ALA A 44 -7.39 -10.15 -5.68
CA ALA A 44 -7.82 -9.82 -4.33
C ALA A 44 -9.01 -8.84 -4.32
N CYS A 45 -9.09 -7.91 -5.28
CA CYS A 45 -10.21 -6.97 -5.40
C CYS A 45 -11.53 -7.68 -5.76
N LYS A 46 -11.47 -8.69 -6.65
CA LYS A 46 -12.64 -9.43 -7.14
C LYS A 46 -13.18 -10.46 -6.14
N ASP A 47 -12.37 -10.90 -5.20
CA ASP A 47 -12.74 -11.92 -4.23
C ASP A 47 -13.49 -11.27 -3.05
N ASP A 48 -14.80 -11.47 -2.96
CA ASP A 48 -15.66 -10.91 -1.90
C ASP A 48 -15.28 -11.36 -0.48
N ASP A 49 -14.59 -12.49 -0.33
CA ASP A 49 -14.11 -12.97 0.95
C ASP A 49 -12.89 -12.20 1.44
N VAL A 50 -12.12 -11.58 0.53
CA VAL A 50 -10.97 -10.75 0.90
C VAL A 50 -11.44 -9.39 1.38
N LYS A 51 -11.00 -8.99 2.58
CA LYS A 51 -11.32 -7.68 3.20
C LYS A 51 -10.11 -6.77 3.32
N VAL A 52 -8.90 -7.34 3.45
CA VAL A 52 -7.64 -6.61 3.62
C VAL A 52 -6.56 -7.27 2.76
N ILE A 53 -5.69 -6.45 2.16
CA ILE A 53 -4.54 -6.90 1.40
C ILE A 53 -3.28 -6.55 2.20
N VAL A 54 -2.40 -7.52 2.40
CA VAL A 54 -1.06 -7.32 2.99
C VAL A 54 -0.03 -7.54 1.90
N LEU A 55 0.77 -6.52 1.62
CA LEU A 55 1.87 -6.57 0.65
C LEU A 55 3.20 -6.67 1.39
N THR A 56 3.99 -7.70 1.12
CA THR A 56 5.29 -7.94 1.76
C THR A 56 6.34 -8.46 0.77
N GLY A 57 7.56 -8.70 1.23
CA GLY A 57 8.61 -9.33 0.44
C GLY A 57 9.00 -10.72 0.98
N SER A 58 9.20 -11.69 0.09
CA SER A 58 9.76 -12.99 0.48
C SER A 58 11.23 -12.84 0.89
N GLY A 59 11.65 -13.62 1.87
CA GLY A 59 13.02 -13.63 2.37
C GLY A 59 13.34 -12.43 3.26
N ARG A 60 14.56 -11.89 3.14
CA ARG A 60 15.13 -10.92 4.10
C ARG A 60 14.84 -9.45 3.80
N GLY A 61 14.06 -9.12 2.78
CA GLY A 61 13.83 -7.73 2.38
C GLY A 61 12.46 -7.51 1.76
N PHE A 62 11.96 -6.28 1.86
CA PHE A 62 10.75 -5.88 1.18
C PHE A 62 11.01 -5.74 -0.33
N SER A 63 11.82 -4.75 -0.73
CA SER A 63 12.28 -4.58 -2.12
C SER A 63 13.49 -3.63 -2.18
N ALA A 64 14.51 -4.03 -2.94
CA ALA A 64 15.70 -3.21 -3.19
C ALA A 64 15.48 -2.08 -4.22
N GLY A 65 14.29 -1.98 -4.81
CA GLY A 65 13.97 -1.03 -5.88
C GLY A 65 14.13 -1.64 -7.26
N ALA A 66 14.36 -0.81 -8.28
CA ALA A 66 14.50 -1.26 -9.65
C ALA A 66 15.66 -2.28 -9.82
N ASP A 67 15.42 -3.28 -10.67
CA ASP A 67 16.45 -4.27 -10.99
C ASP A 67 17.62 -3.60 -11.71
N MET A 68 18.86 -3.86 -11.26
CA MET A 68 20.05 -3.22 -11.79
C MET A 68 20.36 -3.60 -13.23
N ASP A 69 20.01 -4.81 -13.64
CA ASP A 69 20.18 -5.25 -15.03
C ASP A 69 19.26 -4.40 -15.93
N SER A 70 17.99 -4.17 -15.52
CA SER A 70 17.07 -3.28 -16.24
C SER A 70 17.55 -1.83 -16.31
N LEU A 71 18.10 -1.29 -15.21
CA LEU A 71 18.68 0.07 -15.21
C LEU A 71 19.91 0.19 -16.12
N SER A 72 20.75 -0.85 -16.17
CA SER A 72 21.91 -0.89 -17.05
C SER A 72 21.48 -0.89 -18.52
N ASP A 73 20.44 -1.64 -18.88
CA ASP A 73 19.89 -1.68 -20.23
C ASP A 73 19.31 -0.34 -20.67
N ILE A 74 18.59 0.35 -19.77
CA ILE A 74 18.05 1.71 -20.01
C ILE A 74 19.21 2.68 -20.28
N SER A 75 20.25 2.65 -19.42
CA SER A 75 21.41 3.52 -19.54
C SER A 75 22.20 3.29 -20.85
N ALA A 76 22.33 2.03 -21.28
CA ALA A 76 23.08 1.68 -22.48
C ALA A 76 22.33 2.03 -23.79
N ASN A 77 21.00 1.96 -23.77
CA ASN A 77 20.18 2.08 -24.98
C ASN A 77 19.48 3.44 -25.11
N ASN A 78 19.72 4.41 -24.21
CA ASN A 78 19.05 5.73 -24.18
C ASN A 78 17.51 5.60 -24.36
N ARG A 79 16.88 4.64 -23.68
CA ARG A 79 15.45 4.44 -23.80
C ARG A 79 14.69 5.64 -23.23
N GLU A 80 13.85 6.23 -24.06
CA GLU A 80 12.91 7.32 -23.69
C GLU A 80 11.51 6.79 -23.34
N ASP A 81 11.36 5.47 -23.14
CA ASP A 81 10.07 4.86 -22.85
C ASP A 81 9.46 5.44 -21.56
N ASN A 82 8.23 5.91 -21.65
CA ASN A 82 7.47 6.30 -20.45
C ASN A 82 7.03 5.02 -19.71
N PRO A 83 7.59 4.73 -18.52
CA PRO A 83 7.29 3.50 -17.80
C PRO A 83 5.93 3.54 -17.10
N ASP A 84 5.32 4.72 -16.99
CA ASP A 84 4.06 4.92 -16.26
C ASP A 84 2.92 5.20 -17.26
N GLN A 85 2.41 4.13 -17.87
CA GLN A 85 1.25 4.22 -18.75
C GLN A 85 -0.01 3.87 -17.98
N PRO A 86 -1.09 4.64 -18.12
CA PRO A 86 -2.39 4.27 -17.59
C PRO A 86 -2.79 2.89 -18.13
N GLU A 87 -3.23 2.02 -17.25
CA GLU A 87 -3.67 0.68 -17.61
C GLU A 87 -5.14 0.48 -17.27
N ASP A 88 -5.86 -0.26 -18.11
CA ASP A 88 -7.23 -0.66 -17.81
C ASP A 88 -7.29 -1.49 -16.53
N ARG A 89 -8.21 -1.15 -15.64
CA ARG A 89 -8.47 -1.87 -14.40
C ARG A 89 -9.63 -2.84 -14.61
N ASN A 90 -9.47 -4.04 -14.07
CA ASN A 90 -10.50 -5.09 -14.13
C ASN A 90 -11.43 -5.08 -12.90
N TYR A 91 -11.44 -3.97 -12.13
CA TYR A 91 -12.29 -3.78 -10.95
C TYR A 91 -12.80 -2.33 -10.91
N GLU A 92 -13.83 -2.08 -10.12
CA GLU A 92 -14.34 -0.73 -9.88
C GLU A 92 -13.35 0.06 -9.03
N THR A 93 -12.92 1.24 -9.53
CA THR A 93 -11.80 2.04 -8.98
C THR A 93 -12.17 2.85 -7.74
N ASN A 94 -13.20 2.49 -7.01
CA ASN A 94 -13.62 3.20 -5.81
C ASN A 94 -13.81 4.73 -5.99
N GLY A 95 -14.09 5.18 -7.23
CA GLY A 95 -14.28 6.61 -7.55
C GLY A 95 -12.99 7.44 -7.61
N LEU A 96 -11.82 6.81 -7.65
CA LEU A 96 -10.49 7.44 -7.69
C LEU A 96 -9.78 7.11 -9.02
N ALA A 97 -10.42 7.43 -10.14
CA ALA A 97 -9.94 7.09 -11.47
C ALA A 97 -8.60 7.77 -11.84
N GLU A 98 -8.30 8.92 -11.25
CA GLU A 98 -7.03 9.65 -11.44
C GLU A 98 -5.82 8.98 -10.81
N TRP A 99 -6.05 8.00 -9.93
CA TRP A 99 -5.00 7.19 -9.33
C TRP A 99 -4.78 5.94 -10.19
N ASP A 100 -4.17 6.09 -11.36
CA ASP A 100 -4.08 5.08 -12.41
C ASP A 100 -2.65 4.66 -12.80
N GLY A 101 -1.61 5.32 -12.29
CA GLY A 101 -0.21 4.98 -12.58
C GLY A 101 0.23 3.65 -11.99
N THR A 102 1.38 3.15 -12.44
CA THR A 102 1.92 1.80 -12.16
C THR A 102 1.93 1.39 -10.68
N TYR A 103 2.17 2.34 -9.76
CA TYR A 103 2.12 2.10 -8.31
C TYR A 103 1.09 3.00 -7.62
N SER A 104 0.80 4.16 -8.20
CA SER A 104 -0.15 5.12 -7.63
C SER A 104 -1.61 4.65 -7.71
N TYR A 105 -1.89 3.47 -8.26
CA TYR A 105 -3.25 2.94 -8.29
C TYR A 105 -3.73 2.32 -6.97
N PHE A 106 -2.85 2.03 -6.01
CA PHE A 106 -3.26 1.41 -4.75
C PHE A 106 -4.33 2.18 -3.99
N PRO A 107 -4.34 3.52 -3.95
CA PRO A 107 -5.46 4.29 -3.44
C PRO A 107 -6.81 3.98 -4.09
N SER A 108 -6.84 3.69 -5.40
CA SER A 108 -8.08 3.36 -6.11
C SER A 108 -8.62 1.94 -5.83
N VAL A 109 -7.83 1.07 -5.21
CA VAL A 109 -8.26 -0.26 -4.77
C VAL A 109 -9.30 -0.10 -3.65
N PRO A 110 -10.50 -0.74 -3.75
CA PRO A 110 -11.56 -0.54 -2.77
C PRO A 110 -11.27 -1.14 -1.38
N LYS A 111 -10.28 -2.03 -1.30
CA LYS A 111 -9.86 -2.69 -0.06
C LYS A 111 -8.61 -2.04 0.52
N PRO A 112 -8.42 -1.99 1.83
CA PRO A 112 -7.19 -1.47 2.43
C PRO A 112 -5.99 -2.33 2.06
N ILE A 113 -4.88 -1.66 1.76
CA ILE A 113 -3.58 -2.29 1.48
C ILE A 113 -2.61 -1.89 2.58
N ILE A 114 -2.03 -2.88 3.26
CA ILE A 114 -1.01 -2.71 4.27
C ILE A 114 0.35 -3.11 3.69
N ALA A 115 1.30 -2.19 3.61
CA ALA A 115 2.68 -2.55 3.34
C ALA A 115 3.32 -3.12 4.61
N ALA A 116 3.67 -4.39 4.58
CA ALA A 116 4.40 -5.10 5.63
C ALA A 116 5.89 -5.15 5.26
N ILE A 117 6.66 -4.18 5.73
CA ILE A 117 8.04 -3.94 5.33
C ILE A 117 8.96 -4.79 6.21
N ASN A 118 9.23 -6.01 5.76
CA ASN A 118 9.96 -7.04 6.50
C ASN A 118 11.49 -6.86 6.54
N GLY A 119 12.03 -5.84 5.85
CA GLY A 119 13.46 -5.59 5.76
C GLY A 119 13.79 -4.42 4.85
N PRO A 120 14.93 -4.39 4.16
CA PRO A 120 15.31 -3.29 3.28
C PRO A 120 14.22 -2.91 2.26
N ALA A 121 13.90 -1.61 2.20
CA ALA A 121 13.00 -0.98 1.24
C ALA A 121 13.68 0.24 0.61
N ALA A 122 13.98 0.19 -0.70
CA ALA A 122 14.74 1.22 -1.37
C ALA A 122 14.15 1.62 -2.73
N GLY A 123 14.39 2.87 -3.16
CA GLY A 123 13.98 3.39 -4.46
C GLY A 123 12.50 3.12 -4.73
N VAL A 124 12.19 2.55 -5.89
CA VAL A 124 10.81 2.19 -6.30
C VAL A 124 10.12 1.26 -5.29
N GLY A 125 10.86 0.37 -4.60
CA GLY A 125 10.29 -0.48 -3.56
C GLY A 125 9.75 0.33 -2.37
N LEU A 126 10.48 1.37 -1.95
CA LEU A 126 9.98 2.31 -0.95
C LEU A 126 8.77 3.09 -1.49
N ILE A 127 8.85 3.62 -2.73
CA ILE A 127 7.75 4.41 -3.32
C ILE A 127 6.46 3.58 -3.39
N MET A 128 6.52 2.35 -3.86
CA MET A 128 5.36 1.45 -3.89
C MET A 128 4.68 1.35 -2.51
N SER A 129 5.46 1.29 -1.43
CA SER A 129 4.91 1.26 -0.08
C SER A 129 4.21 2.56 0.33
N LEU A 130 4.60 3.72 -0.23
CA LEU A 130 3.96 5.00 0.08
C LEU A 130 2.53 5.10 -0.44
N TYR A 131 2.19 4.35 -1.48
CA TYR A 131 0.85 4.29 -2.04
C TYR A 131 -0.06 3.26 -1.35
N CYS A 132 0.49 2.39 -0.49
CA CYS A 132 -0.32 1.58 0.42
C CYS A 132 -1.00 2.49 1.46
N ASP A 133 -2.17 2.08 1.95
CA ASP A 133 -2.94 2.86 2.93
C ASP A 133 -2.20 2.97 4.27
N MET A 134 -1.60 1.86 4.68
CA MET A 134 -0.83 1.77 5.92
C MET A 134 0.52 1.12 5.65
N ARG A 135 1.50 1.47 6.46
CA ARG A 135 2.87 0.93 6.43
C ARG A 135 3.25 0.49 7.83
N VAL A 136 3.58 -0.78 7.96
CA VAL A 136 4.17 -1.33 9.17
C VAL A 136 5.53 -1.93 8.84
N ALA A 137 6.49 -1.85 9.74
CA ALA A 137 7.83 -2.33 9.46
C ALA A 137 8.38 -3.21 10.58
N SER A 138 9.23 -4.14 10.20
CA SER A 138 10.11 -4.83 11.14
C SER A 138 11.12 -3.85 11.73
N GLU A 139 11.52 -4.04 12.99
CA GLU A 139 12.59 -3.25 13.63
C GLU A 139 13.94 -3.34 12.87
N ASP A 140 14.14 -4.40 12.07
CA ASP A 140 15.31 -4.59 11.21
C ASP A 140 15.18 -3.92 9.84
N ALA A 141 14.05 -3.26 9.53
CA ALA A 141 13.86 -2.59 8.27
C ALA A 141 14.77 -1.38 8.09
N VAL A 142 15.30 -1.23 6.87
CA VAL A 142 16.18 -0.10 6.51
C VAL A 142 15.63 0.54 5.24
N PHE A 143 15.51 1.86 5.27
CA PHE A 143 14.92 2.64 4.20
C PHE A 143 15.96 3.52 3.48
N SER A 144 15.76 3.74 2.19
CA SER A 144 16.51 4.73 1.41
C SER A 144 15.73 5.09 0.14
N THR A 145 15.70 6.36 -0.22
CA THR A 145 15.15 6.80 -1.51
C THR A 145 16.06 6.43 -2.68
N ALA A 146 17.36 6.40 -2.46
CA ALA A 146 18.41 5.99 -3.40
C ALA A 146 18.57 6.85 -4.67
N PHE A 147 17.59 7.67 -5.06
CA PHE A 147 17.53 8.39 -6.35
C PHE A 147 18.69 9.32 -6.59
N SER A 148 18.92 10.31 -5.72
CA SER A 148 19.96 11.34 -5.90
C SER A 148 21.37 10.77 -6.03
N LYS A 149 21.66 9.64 -5.35
CA LYS A 149 22.94 8.91 -5.48
C LYS A 149 23.12 8.18 -6.81
N ARG A 150 22.07 8.09 -7.61
CA ARG A 150 22.09 7.49 -8.96
C ARG A 150 21.84 8.50 -10.07
N GLY A 151 21.82 9.79 -9.76
CA GLY A 151 21.50 10.84 -10.73
C GLY A 151 20.03 10.86 -11.16
N LEU A 152 19.16 10.19 -10.40
CA LEU A 152 17.71 10.14 -10.63
C LEU A 152 17.00 11.22 -9.80
N ILE A 153 15.78 11.53 -10.20
CA ILE A 153 14.95 12.58 -9.62
C ILE A 153 13.85 12.00 -8.70
N ALA A 154 12.89 12.82 -8.30
CA ALA A 154 11.70 12.41 -7.56
C ALA A 154 10.69 11.73 -8.53
N GLU A 155 10.92 10.47 -8.83
CA GLU A 155 10.13 9.67 -9.77
C GLU A 155 8.80 9.20 -9.15
N TRP A 156 7.90 8.67 -10.00
CA TRP A 156 6.66 7.98 -9.59
C TRP A 156 5.78 8.79 -8.64
N GLY A 157 5.77 10.10 -8.77
CA GLY A 157 4.95 10.97 -7.92
C GLY A 157 5.43 11.09 -6.46
N VAL A 158 6.63 10.61 -6.12
CA VAL A 158 7.16 10.68 -4.74
C VAL A 158 7.27 12.12 -4.24
N GLY A 159 7.56 13.08 -5.12
CA GLY A 159 7.59 14.51 -4.78
C GLY A 159 6.23 15.07 -4.36
N TRP A 160 5.13 14.40 -4.70
CA TRP A 160 3.78 14.78 -4.31
C TRP A 160 3.32 14.05 -3.04
N ILE A 161 3.50 12.71 -2.99
CA ILE A 161 2.97 11.88 -1.89
C ILE A 161 3.81 11.98 -0.61
N LEU A 162 5.14 11.93 -0.72
CA LEU A 162 6.02 11.85 0.45
C LEU A 162 5.94 13.08 1.37
N PRO A 163 5.91 14.35 0.84
CA PRO A 163 5.74 15.52 1.72
C PRO A 163 4.39 15.54 2.46
N ARG A 164 3.39 14.88 1.91
CA ARG A 164 2.07 14.76 2.55
C ARG A 164 2.06 13.74 3.69
N ILE A 165 2.98 12.79 3.66
CA ILE A 165 3.15 11.77 4.71
C ILE A 165 4.06 12.30 5.83
N ILE A 166 5.26 12.81 5.49
CA ILE A 166 6.30 13.14 6.50
C ILE A 166 6.65 14.63 6.58
N GLY A 167 5.94 15.48 5.84
CA GLY A 167 6.26 16.90 5.75
C GLY A 167 7.46 17.22 4.86
N ILE A 168 7.57 18.48 4.43
CA ILE A 168 8.58 18.92 3.47
C ILE A 168 10.01 18.76 4.02
N ALA A 169 10.23 19.11 5.30
CA ALA A 169 11.57 19.09 5.88
C ALA A 169 12.21 17.70 5.87
N HIS A 170 11.49 16.68 6.32
CA HIS A 170 11.96 15.29 6.29
C HIS A 170 12.07 14.75 4.86
N THR A 171 11.13 15.13 3.98
CA THR A 171 11.20 14.76 2.56
C THR A 171 12.49 15.28 1.92
N MET A 172 12.81 16.57 2.11
CA MET A 172 14.02 17.17 1.55
C MET A 172 15.30 16.48 2.06
N ASP A 173 15.36 16.19 3.37
CA ASP A 173 16.50 15.48 3.96
C ASP A 173 16.70 14.11 3.29
N ILE A 174 15.70 13.24 3.31
CA ILE A 174 15.85 11.86 2.80
C ILE A 174 15.96 11.77 1.27
N MET A 175 15.31 12.68 0.54
CA MET A 175 15.40 12.70 -0.94
C MET A 175 16.74 13.24 -1.42
N MET A 176 17.24 14.34 -0.86
CA MET A 176 18.48 14.96 -1.31
C MET A 176 19.70 14.16 -0.90
N THR A 177 19.71 13.60 0.31
CA THR A 177 20.86 12.84 0.82
C THR A 177 20.87 11.39 0.37
N ALA A 178 19.69 10.84 0.04
CA ALA A 178 19.48 9.41 -0.18
C ALA A 178 20.20 8.54 0.88
N ARG A 179 20.26 9.05 2.13
CA ARG A 179 20.84 8.33 3.25
C ARG A 179 19.99 7.12 3.63
N LYS A 180 20.60 6.15 4.26
CA LYS A 180 19.88 5.07 4.93
C LYS A 180 19.36 5.56 6.27
N PHE A 181 18.17 5.08 6.67
CA PHE A 181 17.60 5.29 8.00
C PHE A 181 16.83 4.05 8.44
N ASP A 182 16.69 3.87 9.73
CA ASP A 182 16.09 2.68 10.33
C ASP A 182 14.57 2.81 10.57
N ALA A 183 13.96 1.74 11.06
CA ALA A 183 12.53 1.67 11.35
C ALA A 183 12.12 2.65 12.47
N LYS A 184 12.96 2.89 13.46
CA LYS A 184 12.69 3.83 14.57
C LYS A 184 12.62 5.26 14.06
N GLU A 185 13.55 5.64 13.18
CA GLU A 185 13.48 6.94 12.53
C GLU A 185 12.26 7.05 11.62
N ALA A 186 11.97 6.00 10.83
CA ALA A 186 10.81 5.95 9.95
C ALA A 186 9.49 6.15 10.72
N GLU A 187 9.33 5.53 11.89
CA GLU A 187 8.20 5.72 12.79
C GLU A 187 8.16 7.14 13.36
N ARG A 188 9.28 7.64 13.86
CA ARG A 188 9.39 8.99 14.44
C ARG A 188 9.01 10.10 13.47
N ILE A 189 9.35 9.97 12.18
CA ILE A 189 9.00 10.97 11.14
C ILE A 189 7.62 10.74 10.51
N GLY A 190 6.89 9.69 10.93
CA GLY A 190 5.56 9.35 10.41
C GLY A 190 5.55 8.63 9.06
N LEU A 191 6.71 8.11 8.60
CA LEU A 191 6.77 7.33 7.37
C LEU A 191 6.05 6.00 7.49
N ILE A 192 6.13 5.36 8.66
CA ILE A 192 5.43 4.13 9.00
C ILE A 192 4.49 4.36 10.19
N ASN A 193 3.42 3.57 10.23
CA ASN A 193 2.40 3.65 11.28
C ASN A 193 2.80 2.90 12.56
N ARG A 194 3.55 1.80 12.40
CA ARG A 194 3.99 0.94 13.52
C ARG A 194 5.31 0.25 13.18
N CYS A 195 6.11 0.02 14.21
CA CYS A 195 7.30 -0.82 14.18
C CYS A 195 7.02 -2.07 15.03
N PHE A 196 7.27 -3.26 14.47
CA PHE A 196 7.09 -4.54 15.18
C PHE A 196 8.43 -5.25 15.37
N PRO A 197 8.56 -6.09 16.43
CA PRO A 197 9.76 -6.91 16.64
C PRO A 197 10.04 -7.83 15.45
N ALA A 198 11.30 -8.00 15.05
CA ALA A 198 11.66 -8.82 13.90
C ALA A 198 11.25 -10.29 14.08
N ALA A 199 11.34 -10.82 15.30
CA ALA A 199 11.04 -12.23 15.60
C ALA A 199 9.57 -12.60 15.41
N SER A 200 8.63 -11.67 15.65
CA SER A 200 7.17 -11.88 15.52
C SER A 200 6.53 -11.09 14.36
N PHE A 201 7.36 -10.43 13.54
CA PHE A 201 6.90 -9.43 12.58
C PHE A 201 5.67 -9.86 11.77
N MET A 202 5.72 -10.98 11.07
CA MET A 202 4.61 -11.41 10.22
C MET A 202 3.39 -11.87 11.02
N GLU A 203 3.58 -12.42 12.21
CA GLU A 203 2.49 -12.78 13.12
C GLU A 203 1.75 -11.52 13.60
N ASP A 204 2.49 -10.51 14.03
CA ASP A 204 1.94 -9.21 14.47
C ASP A 204 1.22 -8.48 13.33
N VAL A 205 1.79 -8.51 12.11
CA VAL A 205 1.17 -7.94 10.91
C VAL A 205 -0.15 -8.64 10.58
N LEU A 206 -0.15 -9.97 10.58
CA LEU A 206 -1.37 -10.75 10.28
C LEU A 206 -2.43 -10.52 11.35
N THR A 207 -2.07 -10.52 12.63
CA THR A 207 -2.99 -10.19 13.73
C THR A 207 -3.62 -8.80 13.52
N TYR A 208 -2.81 -7.80 13.14
CA TYR A 208 -3.29 -6.44 12.87
C TYR A 208 -4.22 -6.39 11.65
N ALA A 209 -3.90 -7.10 10.57
CA ALA A 209 -4.73 -7.16 9.37
C ALA A 209 -6.03 -7.93 9.60
N GLU A 210 -5.99 -9.02 10.35
CA GLU A 210 -7.16 -9.83 10.72
C GLU A 210 -8.14 -9.08 11.60
N ASP A 211 -7.65 -8.26 12.53
CA ASP A 211 -8.51 -7.39 13.34
C ASP A 211 -9.32 -6.45 12.45
N ILE A 212 -8.69 -5.84 11.45
CA ILE A 212 -9.39 -4.99 10.47
C ILE A 212 -10.38 -5.83 9.65
N ALA A 213 -9.97 -6.99 9.15
CA ALA A 213 -10.81 -7.82 8.29
C ALA A 213 -12.06 -8.35 9.00
N GLN A 214 -11.98 -8.64 10.30
CA GLN A 214 -13.03 -9.30 11.06
C GLN A 214 -13.89 -8.34 11.87
N ASN A 215 -13.31 -7.24 12.37
CA ASN A 215 -13.95 -6.37 13.37
C ASN A 215 -14.33 -4.99 12.82
N VAL A 216 -14.00 -4.66 11.57
CA VAL A 216 -14.32 -3.36 10.97
C VAL A 216 -15.20 -3.54 9.74
N SER A 217 -16.19 -2.65 9.57
CA SER A 217 -17.08 -2.66 8.39
C SER A 217 -16.30 -2.44 7.09
N PRO A 218 -16.29 -3.42 6.16
CA PRO A 218 -15.62 -3.25 4.87
C PRO A 218 -16.16 -2.06 4.07
N ARG A 219 -17.47 -1.84 4.11
CA ARG A 219 -18.11 -0.68 3.48
C ARG A 219 -17.58 0.64 4.05
N SER A 220 -17.50 0.75 5.37
CA SER A 220 -17.00 1.97 6.02
C SER A 220 -15.55 2.25 5.67
N VAL A 221 -14.70 1.23 5.70
CA VAL A 221 -13.27 1.36 5.32
C VAL A 221 -13.11 1.80 3.87
N GLN A 222 -13.87 1.21 2.95
CA GLN A 222 -13.85 1.59 1.54
C GLN A 222 -14.22 3.07 1.34
N ILE A 223 -15.29 3.54 1.99
CA ILE A 223 -15.75 4.93 1.88
C ILE A 223 -14.75 5.88 2.52
N MET A 224 -14.27 5.58 3.73
CA MET A 224 -13.26 6.40 4.42
C MET A 224 -11.98 6.53 3.57
N LYS A 225 -11.50 5.42 2.99
CA LYS A 225 -10.34 5.43 2.10
C LYS A 225 -10.57 6.39 0.93
N ARG A 226 -11.70 6.28 0.23
CA ARG A 226 -12.07 7.19 -0.85
C ARG A 226 -12.08 8.65 -0.39
N GLN A 227 -12.80 8.96 0.70
CA GLN A 227 -12.90 10.32 1.24
C GLN A 227 -11.54 10.93 1.57
N ILE A 228 -10.63 10.14 2.17
CA ILE A 228 -9.29 10.62 2.55
C ILE A 228 -8.47 10.95 1.29
N TYR A 229 -8.47 10.08 0.27
CA TYR A 229 -7.68 10.34 -0.94
C TYR A 229 -8.30 11.42 -1.82
N THR A 230 -9.63 11.50 -1.93
CA THR A 230 -10.32 12.56 -2.66
C THR A 230 -10.06 13.94 -2.03
N ALA A 231 -10.05 14.01 -0.69
CA ALA A 231 -9.76 15.25 0.06
C ALA A 231 -8.38 15.87 -0.26
N LEU A 232 -7.45 15.09 -0.80
CA LEU A 232 -6.13 15.62 -1.20
C LEU A 232 -6.19 16.58 -2.39
N GLY A 233 -7.28 16.53 -3.19
CA GLY A 233 -7.52 17.40 -4.34
C GLY A 233 -8.71 18.34 -4.20
N GLU A 234 -9.48 18.26 -3.09
CA GLU A 234 -10.69 19.04 -2.86
C GLU A 234 -10.49 20.19 -1.89
N ASP A 235 -11.37 21.19 -1.99
CA ASP A 235 -11.54 22.18 -0.93
C ASP A 235 -12.43 21.63 0.20
N ILE A 236 -12.37 22.30 1.37
CA ILE A 236 -13.09 21.86 2.57
C ILE A 236 -14.61 21.85 2.38
N LYS A 237 -15.18 22.75 1.56
CA LYS A 237 -16.61 22.81 1.35
C LYS A 237 -17.10 21.61 0.56
N THR A 238 -16.43 21.30 -0.55
CA THR A 238 -16.72 20.12 -1.39
C THR A 238 -16.63 18.82 -0.57
N ASN A 239 -15.56 18.71 0.24
CA ASN A 239 -15.37 17.52 1.09
C ASN A 239 -16.46 17.39 2.18
N LEU A 240 -16.88 18.51 2.81
CA LEU A 240 -17.98 18.48 3.79
C LEU A 240 -19.30 18.08 3.15
N GLU A 241 -19.65 18.63 1.98
CA GLU A 241 -20.87 18.28 1.25
C GLU A 241 -20.90 16.78 0.92
N SER A 242 -19.83 16.25 0.34
CA SER A 242 -19.67 14.83 0.03
C SER A 242 -19.75 13.94 1.28
N SER A 243 -19.09 14.32 2.38
CA SER A 243 -19.10 13.52 3.59
C SER A 243 -20.49 13.48 4.26
N MET A 244 -21.26 14.57 4.21
CA MET A 244 -22.63 14.60 4.71
C MET A 244 -23.57 13.69 3.90
N GLU A 245 -23.44 13.68 2.57
CA GLU A 245 -24.19 12.75 1.71
C GLU A 245 -23.87 11.29 2.03
N GLU A 246 -22.60 10.95 2.15
CA GLU A 246 -22.18 9.59 2.51
C GLU A 246 -22.60 9.18 3.92
N MET A 247 -22.63 10.11 4.86
CA MET A 247 -23.15 9.86 6.21
C MET A 247 -24.63 9.45 6.17
N VAL A 248 -25.46 10.19 5.42
CA VAL A 248 -26.90 9.87 5.29
C VAL A 248 -27.09 8.49 4.66
N LYS A 249 -26.36 8.16 3.60
CA LYS A 249 -26.39 6.83 2.97
C LYS A 249 -25.97 5.74 3.95
N SER A 250 -24.97 6.02 4.80
CA SER A 250 -24.43 5.06 5.77
C SER A 250 -25.45 4.68 6.83
N PHE A 251 -26.32 5.58 7.27
CA PHE A 251 -27.41 5.26 8.22
C PHE A 251 -28.39 4.20 7.70
N GLY A 252 -28.51 4.06 6.38
CA GLY A 252 -29.36 3.04 5.75
C GLY A 252 -28.68 1.67 5.58
N SER A 253 -27.38 1.57 5.78
CA SER A 253 -26.61 0.35 5.48
C SER A 253 -26.86 -0.79 6.49
N GLU A 254 -26.67 -2.03 6.03
CA GLU A 254 -26.73 -3.21 6.92
C GLU A 254 -25.58 -3.19 7.93
N ASP A 255 -24.39 -2.73 7.52
CA ASP A 255 -23.24 -2.63 8.40
C ASP A 255 -23.46 -1.60 9.53
N PHE A 256 -24.18 -0.48 9.27
CA PHE A 256 -24.54 0.44 10.34
C PHE A 256 -25.50 -0.21 11.36
N LYS A 257 -26.51 -0.93 10.88
CA LYS A 257 -27.47 -1.65 11.75
C LYS A 257 -26.75 -2.71 12.59
N GLU A 258 -25.85 -3.46 11.97
CA GLU A 258 -25.02 -4.45 12.67
C GLU A 258 -24.08 -3.77 13.68
N GLY A 259 -23.45 -2.64 13.30
CA GLY A 259 -22.58 -1.87 14.16
C GLY A 259 -23.27 -1.40 15.45
N VAL A 260 -24.53 -0.96 15.38
CA VAL A 260 -25.34 -0.63 16.56
C VAL A 260 -25.73 -1.88 17.34
N LYS A 261 -26.19 -2.91 16.63
CA LYS A 261 -26.72 -4.14 17.25
C LYS A 261 -25.64 -4.91 18.01
N HIS A 262 -24.47 -5.18 17.38
CA HIS A 262 -23.40 -5.94 18.04
C HIS A 262 -22.88 -5.24 19.29
N PHE A 263 -22.83 -3.89 19.28
CA PHE A 263 -22.38 -3.11 20.43
C PHE A 263 -23.34 -3.24 21.62
N ILE A 264 -24.67 -3.14 21.37
CA ILE A 264 -25.71 -3.31 22.40
C ILE A 264 -25.69 -4.74 22.94
N GLU A 265 -25.56 -5.73 22.06
CA GLU A 265 -25.58 -7.16 22.41
C GLU A 265 -24.26 -7.67 22.98
N LYS A 266 -23.20 -6.86 22.98
CA LYS A 266 -21.84 -7.19 23.47
C LYS A 266 -21.28 -8.48 22.84
N ARG A 267 -21.45 -8.65 21.54
CA ARG A 267 -20.95 -9.78 20.76
C ARG A 267 -20.01 -9.31 19.63
N PRO A 268 -19.23 -10.19 19.02
CA PRO A 268 -18.49 -9.86 17.79
C PRO A 268 -19.43 -9.38 16.68
N ALA A 269 -18.97 -8.42 15.88
CA ALA A 269 -19.69 -7.93 14.72
C ALA A 269 -19.71 -8.95 13.58
N LYS A 270 -20.71 -8.85 12.71
CA LYS A 270 -20.84 -9.66 11.49
C LYS A 270 -21.10 -8.73 10.31
N PHE A 271 -20.10 -7.93 9.97
CA PHE A 271 -20.19 -7.00 8.86
C PHE A 271 -20.19 -7.73 7.52
N THR A 272 -21.01 -7.24 6.58
CA THR A 272 -21.18 -7.83 5.24
C THR A 272 -20.65 -6.93 4.12
N GLY A 273 -20.33 -5.68 4.42
CA GLY A 273 -19.95 -4.68 3.43
C GLY A 273 -21.13 -4.04 2.69
N LYS A 274 -22.35 -4.19 3.20
CA LYS A 274 -23.60 -3.69 2.57
C LYS A 274 -24.29 -2.63 3.37
#